data_1fd4eb7062a9c3d6f242f05469487291
#
_entry.id   1fd4eb7062a9c3d6f242f05469487291
#
_cell.length_a   1.000
_cell.length_b   1.000
_cell.length_c   1.000
_cell.angle_alpha   90.00
_cell.angle_beta   90.00
_cell.angle_gamma   90.00
#
_symmetry.space_group_name_H-M   'P 1'
#
loop_
_entity.id
_entity.type
_entity.pdbx_description
1 polymer ?
#
loop_
_entity_poly.entity_id
_entity_poly.type
_entity_poly.pdbx_seq_one_letter_code
_entity_poly.pdbx_strand_id
1 'polypeptide(L)'
;MKSQAVFNDAQEPTRDALPPLPRAALGRHSVSLWIAGYLVAGIALFFCYLHISYTQNVSSDGASNALQAWDMLHGNLLLSGWTLSDVSFYTTELPEYALVEVFRGLGPADAHVSAAVTYTLLVVLAGLLAKGRATGRAALLRVLIATGIMVAPEIGPGAFILLLSPDHAGTGVPLLVIWLLVEYCPRRPYTPVLVGLTLTWATIGDTLVALMAALPIVVMCCIRVRQAAGQQHASGRERRYNISLAIAAAASVPAAVIAVKAISALGGCTVLRQRFGIMSPGSWRLNLRLTVEGILGLYGADFNSRSARLFLLVAVVHFIGLGLAAWGLSRGIRQIKNGETIIDGALSIAVVINVLAYLCSNLPQTQWDTREIAVTLPYGAVLAGRLLPGALAKRAMRPGLITWAACYLFALIFALTHPGRPANDQDLATWLSQHHLTCGLSSYADGNTTALDSAGRIRLRAPTWTSRGVYPGAYESKNAWFSPGTCDATFVVSTRQYGESFYVPPSMAIKAFGEPQATYRYAAYTIMTWPDNLLTHLRRPSPVTR
;
A
#
# COMPACT_ATOMS: atom_id res chain seq x y z
N MET A 1 -48.41 72.05 22.17
CA MET A 1 -48.76 71.92 20.74
C MET A 1 -47.92 70.81 20.13
N LYS A 2 -48.58 69.69 19.85
CA LYS A 2 -47.97 68.47 19.30
C LYS A 2 -48.18 68.47 17.79
N SER A 3 -47.11 68.38 17.02
CA SER A 3 -47.17 68.17 15.58
C SER A 3 -46.95 66.68 15.30
N GLN A 4 -47.97 66.05 14.70
CA GLN A 4 -47.90 64.69 14.18
C GLN A 4 -47.27 64.70 12.77
N ALA A 5 -46.22 63.95 12.57
CA ALA A 5 -45.67 63.68 11.25
C ALA A 5 -46.34 62.41 10.68
N VAL A 6 -46.95 62.56 9.52
CA VAL A 6 -47.56 61.51 8.70
C VAL A 6 -46.42 60.78 7.95
N PHE A 7 -46.30 59.46 8.17
CA PHE A 7 -45.44 58.61 7.38
C PHE A 7 -46.20 58.06 6.16
N ASN A 8 -45.70 58.38 4.97
CA ASN A 8 -46.14 57.80 3.70
C ASN A 8 -45.66 56.40 3.56
N ASP A 9 -46.57 55.46 3.38
CA ASP A 9 -46.29 54.09 2.91
C ASP A 9 -45.84 54.13 1.44
N ALA A 10 -44.53 53.88 1.20
CA ALA A 10 -44.00 53.60 -0.13
C ALA A 10 -44.14 52.07 -0.40
N GLN A 11 -45.05 51.71 -1.30
CA GLN A 11 -45.20 50.34 -1.81
C GLN A 11 -43.90 49.89 -2.48
N GLU A 12 -43.29 48.82 -1.96
CA GLU A 12 -42.21 48.10 -2.64
C GLU A 12 -42.74 47.44 -3.92
N PRO A 13 -42.00 47.53 -5.05
CA PRO A 13 -42.37 46.82 -6.27
C PRO A 13 -42.19 45.30 -6.10
N THR A 14 -43.28 44.58 -6.37
CA THR A 14 -43.31 43.11 -6.45
C THR A 14 -42.23 42.63 -7.42
N ARG A 15 -41.18 41.97 -6.88
CA ARG A 15 -40.22 41.22 -7.68
C ARG A 15 -40.94 40.01 -8.30
N ASP A 16 -41.12 40.06 -9.61
CA ASP A 16 -41.54 38.91 -10.42
C ASP A 16 -40.61 37.73 -10.14
N ALA A 17 -41.13 36.72 -9.47
CA ALA A 17 -40.44 35.48 -9.20
C ALA A 17 -40.31 34.71 -10.53
N LEU A 18 -39.12 34.72 -11.09
CA LEU A 18 -38.75 33.81 -12.18
C LEU A 18 -39.08 32.38 -11.75
N PRO A 19 -39.69 31.55 -12.63
CA PRO A 19 -40.03 30.19 -12.31
C PRO A 19 -38.76 29.40 -11.97
N PRO A 20 -38.77 28.52 -10.94
CA PRO A 20 -37.60 27.77 -10.56
C PRO A 20 -37.20 26.82 -11.69
N LEU A 21 -36.04 27.05 -12.28
CA LEU A 21 -35.42 26.15 -13.26
C LEU A 21 -35.34 24.74 -12.66
N PRO A 22 -35.62 23.68 -13.40
CA PRO A 22 -35.63 22.31 -12.90
C PRO A 22 -34.22 21.88 -12.51
N ARG A 23 -33.87 22.06 -11.24
CA ARG A 23 -32.56 21.66 -10.64
C ARG A 23 -32.27 20.17 -10.70
N ALA A 24 -33.26 19.32 -10.98
CA ALA A 24 -33.10 17.85 -10.95
C ALA A 24 -32.43 17.26 -12.19
N ALA A 25 -32.55 17.86 -13.38
CA ALA A 25 -31.99 17.32 -14.62
C ALA A 25 -30.48 17.58 -14.75
N LEU A 26 -30.01 18.77 -14.34
CA LEU A 26 -28.57 19.12 -14.35
C LEU A 26 -27.73 18.29 -13.39
N GLY A 27 -28.31 17.77 -12.30
CA GLY A 27 -27.61 16.95 -11.31
C GLY A 27 -27.22 15.55 -11.81
N ARG A 28 -28.09 14.89 -12.58
CA ARG A 28 -27.83 13.51 -13.07
C ARG A 28 -26.77 13.47 -14.17
N HIS A 29 -26.78 14.38 -15.12
CA HIS A 29 -25.77 14.47 -16.19
C HIS A 29 -24.37 14.76 -15.64
N SER A 30 -24.25 15.60 -14.61
CA SER A 30 -22.96 15.90 -14.01
C SER A 30 -22.36 14.70 -13.26
N VAL A 31 -23.18 13.89 -12.58
CA VAL A 31 -22.71 12.67 -11.90
C VAL A 31 -22.22 11.63 -12.92
N SER A 32 -22.98 11.41 -14.01
CA SER A 32 -22.58 10.47 -15.06
C SER A 32 -21.26 10.87 -15.72
N LEU A 33 -21.04 12.15 -15.98
CA LEU A 33 -19.79 12.67 -16.54
C LEU A 33 -18.59 12.46 -15.58
N TRP A 34 -18.78 12.65 -14.29
CA TRP A 34 -17.73 12.38 -13.31
C TRP A 34 -17.37 10.89 -13.27
N ILE A 35 -18.38 10.01 -13.24
CA ILE A 35 -18.15 8.54 -13.26
C ILE A 35 -17.42 8.13 -14.53
N ALA A 36 -17.89 8.57 -15.70
CA ALA A 36 -17.23 8.28 -16.97
C ALA A 36 -15.78 8.81 -17.00
N GLY A 37 -15.55 10.02 -16.51
CA GLY A 37 -14.21 10.61 -16.43
C GLY A 37 -13.26 9.79 -15.53
N TYR A 38 -13.73 9.35 -14.37
CA TYR A 38 -12.95 8.50 -13.47
C TYR A 38 -12.67 7.12 -14.07
N LEU A 39 -13.63 6.51 -14.76
CA LEU A 39 -13.45 5.21 -15.43
C LEU A 39 -12.40 5.32 -16.55
N VAL A 40 -12.53 6.30 -17.43
CA VAL A 40 -11.57 6.50 -18.54
C VAL A 40 -10.17 6.82 -18.00
N ALA A 41 -10.08 7.73 -17.02
CA ALA A 41 -8.80 8.05 -16.39
C ALA A 41 -8.21 6.83 -15.66
N GLY A 42 -9.03 6.06 -14.94
CA GLY A 42 -8.59 4.85 -14.25
C GLY A 42 -8.02 3.80 -15.20
N ILE A 43 -8.72 3.54 -16.33
CA ILE A 43 -8.23 2.60 -17.37
C ILE A 43 -6.91 3.09 -17.97
N ALA A 44 -6.81 4.37 -18.33
CA ALA A 44 -5.58 4.93 -18.87
C ALA A 44 -4.42 4.83 -17.88
N LEU A 45 -4.65 5.19 -16.61
CA LEU A 45 -3.65 5.11 -15.55
C LEU A 45 -3.22 3.67 -15.26
N PHE A 46 -4.15 2.72 -15.29
CA PHE A 46 -3.82 1.31 -15.14
C PHE A 46 -2.79 0.85 -16.16
N PHE A 47 -2.98 1.15 -17.45
CA PHE A 47 -2.00 0.76 -18.47
C PHE A 47 -0.66 1.51 -18.32
N CYS A 48 -0.67 2.77 -17.90
CA CYS A 48 0.55 3.51 -17.57
C CYS A 48 1.30 2.84 -16.41
N TYR A 49 0.62 2.53 -15.33
CA TYR A 49 1.23 1.93 -14.14
C TYR A 49 1.66 0.48 -14.37
N LEU A 50 0.92 -0.26 -15.18
CA LEU A 50 1.33 -1.60 -15.61
C LEU A 50 2.67 -1.54 -16.37
N HIS A 51 2.81 -0.60 -17.30
CA HIS A 51 4.06 -0.39 -18.03
C HIS A 51 5.21 0.01 -17.08
N ILE A 52 4.96 0.93 -16.14
CA ILE A 52 5.97 1.36 -15.17
C ILE A 52 6.32 0.22 -14.22
N SER A 53 5.37 -0.60 -13.77
CA SER A 53 5.62 -1.77 -12.95
C SER A 53 6.60 -2.74 -13.61
N TYR A 54 6.47 -2.97 -14.91
CA TYR A 54 7.43 -3.79 -15.67
C TYR A 54 8.85 -3.22 -15.75
N THR A 55 9.08 -1.98 -15.32
CA THR A 55 10.47 -1.47 -15.16
C THR A 55 11.15 -2.00 -13.91
N GLN A 56 10.42 -2.64 -13.01
CA GLN A 56 10.90 -3.29 -11.80
C GLN A 56 10.81 -4.81 -11.95
N ASN A 57 11.63 -5.51 -11.20
CA ASN A 57 11.54 -6.97 -11.10
C ASN A 57 10.52 -7.35 -10.01
N VAL A 58 9.89 -8.52 -10.12
CA VAL A 58 8.99 -9.02 -9.08
C VAL A 58 9.78 -9.27 -7.79
N SER A 59 9.24 -8.88 -6.64
CA SER A 59 9.82 -9.20 -5.34
C SER A 59 9.50 -10.64 -4.92
N SER A 60 10.29 -11.17 -3.99
CA SER A 60 10.01 -12.48 -3.38
C SER A 60 8.70 -12.48 -2.61
N ASP A 61 8.37 -11.35 -1.94
CA ASP A 61 7.13 -11.17 -1.20
C ASP A 61 5.94 -11.16 -2.17
N GLY A 62 6.03 -10.40 -3.27
CA GLY A 62 5.00 -10.40 -4.31
C GLY A 62 4.82 -11.76 -4.98
N ALA A 63 5.91 -12.49 -5.23
CA ALA A 63 5.85 -13.86 -5.74
C ALA A 63 5.22 -14.81 -4.71
N SER A 64 5.52 -14.64 -3.42
CA SER A 64 4.92 -15.44 -2.35
C SER A 64 3.41 -15.19 -2.27
N ASN A 65 2.97 -13.94 -2.36
CA ASN A 65 1.55 -13.58 -2.37
C ASN A 65 0.80 -14.21 -3.55
N ALA A 66 1.41 -14.23 -4.75
CA ALA A 66 0.85 -14.94 -5.91
C ALA A 66 0.73 -16.45 -5.64
N LEU A 67 1.77 -17.11 -5.12
CA LEU A 67 1.71 -18.54 -4.79
C LEU A 67 0.69 -18.87 -3.70
N GLN A 68 0.47 -17.98 -2.73
CA GLN A 68 -0.55 -18.11 -1.70
C GLN A 68 -1.96 -17.97 -2.30
N ALA A 69 -2.18 -16.95 -3.14
CA ALA A 69 -3.45 -16.73 -3.81
C ALA A 69 -3.81 -17.90 -4.74
N TRP A 70 -2.82 -18.42 -5.46
CA TRP A 70 -2.98 -19.63 -6.28
C TRP A 70 -3.41 -20.84 -5.46
N ASP A 71 -2.81 -21.05 -4.28
CA ASP A 71 -3.17 -22.15 -3.39
C ASP A 71 -4.61 -21.97 -2.84
N MET A 72 -5.05 -20.72 -2.56
CA MET A 72 -6.43 -20.41 -2.19
C MET A 72 -7.43 -20.79 -3.30
N LEU A 73 -7.13 -20.47 -4.55
CA LEU A 73 -7.96 -20.82 -5.71
C LEU A 73 -8.05 -22.34 -5.94
N HIS A 74 -7.06 -23.09 -5.46
CA HIS A 74 -7.05 -24.55 -5.56
C HIS A 74 -7.58 -25.26 -4.30
N GLY A 75 -8.43 -24.57 -3.53
CA GLY A 75 -9.19 -25.14 -2.43
C GLY A 75 -8.59 -24.97 -1.05
N ASN A 76 -7.41 -24.38 -0.93
CA ASN A 76 -6.79 -24.07 0.36
C ASN A 76 -7.12 -22.65 0.84
N LEU A 77 -8.41 -22.34 0.96
CA LEU A 77 -8.90 -21.01 1.31
C LEU A 77 -8.31 -20.46 2.62
N LEU A 78 -8.11 -21.32 3.62
CA LEU A 78 -7.54 -20.92 4.91
C LEU A 78 -6.01 -20.92 4.92
N LEU A 79 -5.35 -21.20 3.78
CA LEU A 79 -3.90 -21.34 3.67
C LEU A 79 -3.33 -22.34 4.71
N SER A 80 -4.00 -23.48 4.86
CA SER A 80 -3.57 -24.53 5.79
C SER A 80 -2.15 -24.97 5.48
N GLY A 81 -1.33 -25.04 6.53
CA GLY A 81 0.09 -25.39 6.42
C GLY A 81 1.01 -24.26 5.98
N TRP A 82 0.51 -23.07 5.67
CA TRP A 82 1.33 -21.90 5.39
C TRP A 82 1.76 -21.19 6.67
N THR A 83 2.99 -20.74 6.68
CA THR A 83 3.52 -19.72 7.60
C THR A 83 3.68 -18.44 6.79
N LEU A 84 2.87 -17.44 7.10
CA LEU A 84 2.90 -16.13 6.46
C LEU A 84 3.93 -15.22 7.14
N SER A 85 4.22 -14.06 6.55
CA SER A 85 4.99 -13.00 7.21
C SER A 85 4.26 -12.46 8.45
N ASP A 86 4.76 -11.42 9.04
CA ASP A 86 4.13 -10.67 10.13
C ASP A 86 2.88 -9.89 9.69
N VAL A 87 2.71 -9.72 8.39
CA VAL A 87 1.51 -9.20 7.73
C VAL A 87 0.88 -10.32 6.91
N SER A 88 -0.40 -10.58 7.14
CA SER A 88 -1.04 -11.72 6.48
C SER A 88 -1.46 -11.44 5.03
N PHE A 89 -1.73 -10.19 4.68
CA PHE A 89 -2.36 -9.76 3.43
C PHE A 89 -3.62 -10.53 3.04
N TYR A 90 -4.13 -11.36 3.94
CA TYR A 90 -5.16 -12.37 3.71
C TYR A 90 -6.48 -11.78 3.22
N THR A 91 -6.87 -10.62 3.71
CA THR A 91 -8.12 -9.95 3.36
C THR A 91 -7.92 -8.74 2.44
N THR A 92 -6.70 -8.34 2.19
CA THR A 92 -6.37 -7.12 1.42
C THR A 92 -5.79 -7.47 0.06
N GLU A 93 -4.54 -7.86 -0.01
CA GLU A 93 -3.81 -8.08 -1.25
C GLU A 93 -4.09 -9.47 -1.85
N LEU A 94 -4.15 -10.55 -1.05
CA LEU A 94 -4.36 -11.90 -1.58
C LEU A 94 -5.65 -12.06 -2.40
N PRO A 95 -6.81 -11.46 -2.03
CA PRO A 95 -7.98 -11.48 -2.90
C PRO A 95 -7.79 -10.78 -4.25
N GLU A 96 -6.92 -9.76 -4.30
CA GLU A 96 -6.58 -9.08 -5.55
C GLU A 96 -5.73 -9.97 -6.45
N TYR A 97 -4.68 -10.60 -5.90
CA TYR A 97 -3.89 -11.60 -6.63
C TYR A 97 -4.76 -12.75 -7.14
N ALA A 98 -5.62 -13.32 -6.27
CA ALA A 98 -6.54 -14.37 -6.66
C ALA A 98 -7.46 -13.95 -7.82
N LEU A 99 -7.97 -12.71 -7.79
CA LEU A 99 -8.80 -12.20 -8.88
C LEU A 99 -8.00 -12.11 -10.20
N VAL A 100 -6.76 -11.65 -10.16
CA VAL A 100 -5.89 -11.58 -11.35
C VAL A 100 -5.63 -12.99 -11.89
N GLU A 101 -5.31 -13.94 -11.03
CA GLU A 101 -4.99 -15.34 -11.39
C GLU A 101 -6.19 -16.12 -11.96
N VAL A 102 -7.41 -15.81 -11.53
CA VAL A 102 -8.64 -16.39 -12.15
C VAL A 102 -8.69 -16.12 -13.65
N PHE A 103 -8.20 -14.93 -14.09
CA PHE A 103 -8.25 -14.56 -15.50
C PHE A 103 -6.98 -14.89 -16.28
N ARG A 104 -5.82 -14.96 -15.62
CA ARG A 104 -4.52 -15.09 -16.27
C ARG A 104 -3.78 -16.39 -15.96
N GLY A 105 -4.17 -17.09 -14.90
CA GLY A 105 -3.38 -18.18 -14.33
C GLY A 105 -2.15 -17.65 -13.56
N LEU A 106 -1.42 -18.54 -12.91
CA LEU A 106 -0.20 -18.21 -12.16
C LEU A 106 0.93 -17.82 -13.11
N GLY A 107 1.55 -16.68 -12.86
CA GLY A 107 2.70 -16.21 -13.64
C GLY A 107 3.28 -14.88 -13.18
N PRO A 108 4.45 -14.46 -13.71
CA PRO A 108 5.15 -13.26 -13.27
C PRO A 108 4.36 -11.97 -13.49
N ALA A 109 3.40 -11.97 -14.41
CA ALA A 109 2.53 -10.81 -14.64
C ALA A 109 1.59 -10.51 -13.48
N ASP A 110 1.34 -11.46 -12.57
CA ASP A 110 0.35 -11.32 -11.50
C ASP A 110 0.74 -10.20 -10.53
N ALA A 111 2.00 -10.15 -10.11
CA ALA A 111 2.49 -9.08 -9.25
C ALA A 111 2.42 -7.71 -9.93
N HIS A 112 2.76 -7.62 -11.23
CA HIS A 112 2.71 -6.36 -11.99
C HIS A 112 1.28 -5.86 -12.18
N VAL A 113 0.34 -6.76 -12.51
CA VAL A 113 -1.07 -6.41 -12.70
C VAL A 113 -1.68 -5.97 -11.37
N SER A 114 -1.44 -6.71 -10.29
CA SER A 114 -1.93 -6.37 -8.95
C SER A 114 -1.36 -5.02 -8.48
N ALA A 115 -0.06 -4.78 -8.64
CA ALA A 115 0.54 -3.49 -8.30
C ALA A 115 -0.07 -2.32 -9.10
N ALA A 116 -0.31 -2.53 -10.40
CA ALA A 116 -0.92 -1.51 -11.26
C ALA A 116 -2.39 -1.23 -10.89
N VAL A 117 -3.18 -2.26 -10.56
CA VAL A 117 -4.56 -2.13 -10.06
C VAL A 117 -4.56 -1.36 -8.75
N THR A 118 -3.78 -1.83 -7.78
CA THR A 118 -3.64 -1.19 -6.47
C THR A 118 -3.29 0.29 -6.60
N TYR A 119 -2.24 0.64 -7.35
CA TYR A 119 -1.83 2.04 -7.45
C TYR A 119 -2.84 2.90 -8.19
N THR A 120 -3.50 2.36 -9.21
CA THR A 120 -4.63 3.03 -9.87
C THR A 120 -5.75 3.34 -8.90
N LEU A 121 -6.14 2.35 -8.08
CA LEU A 121 -7.16 2.53 -7.04
C LEU A 121 -6.74 3.58 -6.02
N LEU A 122 -5.48 3.58 -5.57
CA LEU A 122 -4.96 4.60 -4.66
C LEU A 122 -5.13 6.02 -5.22
N VAL A 123 -4.75 6.25 -6.48
CA VAL A 123 -4.86 7.56 -7.13
C VAL A 123 -6.32 7.99 -7.29
N VAL A 124 -7.18 7.08 -7.75
CA VAL A 124 -8.61 7.35 -7.98
C VAL A 124 -9.33 7.62 -6.64
N LEU A 125 -9.13 6.76 -5.63
CA LEU A 125 -9.77 6.90 -4.32
C LEU A 125 -9.27 8.13 -3.56
N ALA A 126 -7.97 8.45 -3.66
CA ALA A 126 -7.42 9.69 -3.11
C ALA A 126 -8.03 10.93 -3.76
N GLY A 127 -8.20 10.93 -5.08
CA GLY A 127 -8.91 11.98 -5.80
C GLY A 127 -10.37 12.13 -5.36
N LEU A 128 -11.09 11.01 -5.18
CA LEU A 128 -12.47 11.00 -4.68
C LEU A 128 -12.56 11.54 -3.24
N LEU A 129 -11.65 11.13 -2.37
CA LEU A 129 -11.62 11.59 -0.99
C LEU A 129 -11.23 13.07 -0.89
N ALA A 130 -10.29 13.52 -1.72
CA ALA A 130 -9.92 14.93 -1.80
C ALA A 130 -11.08 15.79 -2.31
N LYS A 131 -11.82 15.32 -3.33
CA LYS A 131 -13.04 15.97 -3.80
C LYS A 131 -14.02 16.19 -2.65
N GLY A 132 -14.24 15.14 -1.84
CA GLY A 132 -15.25 15.19 -0.78
C GLY A 132 -16.60 15.65 -1.32
N ARG A 133 -17.31 16.45 -0.57
CA ARG A 133 -18.62 17.00 -0.97
C ARG A 133 -18.54 18.29 -1.80
N ALA A 134 -17.33 18.71 -2.19
CA ALA A 134 -17.17 19.89 -3.04
C ALA A 134 -17.76 19.67 -4.44
N THR A 135 -18.22 20.76 -5.08
CA THR A 135 -18.82 20.76 -6.42
C THR A 135 -18.14 21.79 -7.32
N GLY A 136 -18.36 21.69 -8.62
CA GLY A 136 -17.87 22.63 -9.61
C GLY A 136 -16.34 22.78 -9.62
N ARG A 137 -15.86 24.01 -9.79
CA ARG A 137 -14.41 24.31 -9.90
C ARG A 137 -13.61 23.92 -8.65
N ALA A 138 -14.21 24.02 -7.47
CA ALA A 138 -13.54 23.64 -6.23
C ALA A 138 -13.28 22.11 -6.18
N ALA A 139 -14.26 21.31 -6.62
CA ALA A 139 -14.10 19.86 -6.73
C ALA A 139 -12.99 19.49 -7.70
N LEU A 140 -12.99 20.09 -8.89
CA LEU A 140 -11.96 19.85 -9.91
C LEU A 140 -10.56 20.18 -9.37
N LEU A 141 -10.38 21.33 -8.73
CA LEU A 141 -9.09 21.75 -8.19
C LEU A 141 -8.60 20.82 -7.08
N ARG A 142 -9.51 20.36 -6.21
CA ARG A 142 -9.19 19.36 -5.16
C ARG A 142 -8.67 18.05 -5.77
N VAL A 143 -9.38 17.54 -6.77
CA VAL A 143 -8.98 16.31 -7.47
C VAL A 143 -7.64 16.49 -8.16
N LEU A 144 -7.46 17.57 -8.94
CA LEU A 144 -6.24 17.84 -9.69
C LEU A 144 -5.00 17.97 -8.78
N ILE A 145 -5.13 18.60 -7.61
CA ILE A 145 -4.00 18.69 -6.67
C ILE A 145 -3.67 17.31 -6.10
N ALA A 146 -4.67 16.56 -5.63
CA ALA A 146 -4.43 15.25 -5.02
C ALA A 146 -3.90 14.23 -6.04
N THR A 147 -4.56 14.09 -7.19
CA THR A 147 -4.11 13.17 -8.23
C THR A 147 -2.80 13.63 -8.87
N GLY A 148 -2.59 14.94 -9.03
CA GLY A 148 -1.35 15.50 -9.54
C GLY A 148 -0.13 15.09 -8.71
N ILE A 149 -0.19 15.08 -7.39
CA ILE A 149 0.89 14.64 -6.50
C ILE A 149 1.23 13.14 -6.73
N MET A 150 0.25 12.33 -7.12
CA MET A 150 0.39 10.87 -7.18
C MET A 150 0.54 10.33 -8.61
N VAL A 151 0.13 11.10 -9.64
CA VAL A 151 -0.09 10.57 -11.01
C VAL A 151 1.15 10.01 -11.68
N ALA A 152 2.32 10.51 -11.33
CA ALA A 152 3.58 10.11 -11.94
C ALA A 152 4.54 9.57 -10.88
N PRO A 153 4.46 8.27 -10.50
CA PRO A 153 5.51 7.65 -9.71
C PRO A 153 6.82 7.71 -10.48
N GLU A 154 7.88 8.09 -9.79
CA GLU A 154 9.21 8.13 -10.41
C GLU A 154 9.73 6.72 -10.70
N ILE A 155 10.45 6.57 -11.82
CA ILE A 155 11.14 5.31 -12.16
C ILE A 155 12.38 5.18 -11.28
N GLY A 156 12.39 4.25 -10.37
CA GLY A 156 13.45 4.06 -9.39
C GLY A 156 12.85 3.87 -8.02
N PRO A 157 13.23 4.65 -6.99
CA PRO A 157 12.71 4.49 -5.65
C PRO A 157 11.19 4.57 -5.56
N GLY A 158 10.54 5.47 -6.30
CA GLY A 158 9.08 5.58 -6.33
C GLY A 158 8.41 4.34 -6.90
N ALA A 159 8.84 3.86 -8.06
CA ALA A 159 8.32 2.64 -8.67
C ALA A 159 8.67 1.40 -7.84
N PHE A 160 9.86 1.37 -7.24
CA PHE A 160 10.31 0.30 -6.35
C PHE A 160 9.39 0.16 -5.12
N ILE A 161 8.95 1.26 -4.51
CA ILE A 161 8.09 1.22 -3.33
C ILE A 161 6.62 0.96 -3.69
N LEU A 162 6.14 1.56 -4.80
CA LEU A 162 4.70 1.65 -5.10
C LEU A 162 4.22 0.63 -6.15
N LEU A 163 5.11 0.16 -7.03
CA LEU A 163 4.76 -0.62 -8.23
C LEU A 163 5.58 -1.91 -8.39
N LEU A 164 6.35 -2.31 -7.39
CA LEU A 164 7.05 -3.58 -7.38
C LEU A 164 6.08 -4.73 -7.07
N SER A 165 5.30 -4.56 -6.02
CA SER A 165 4.21 -5.42 -5.57
C SER A 165 3.28 -4.59 -4.68
N PRO A 166 2.01 -5.00 -4.47
CA PRO A 166 1.07 -4.22 -3.66
C PRO A 166 1.36 -4.22 -2.15
N ASP A 167 2.39 -4.88 -1.68
CA ASP A 167 2.74 -5.04 -0.25
C ASP A 167 2.69 -3.73 0.51
N HIS A 168 1.89 -3.64 1.57
CA HIS A 168 1.55 -2.44 2.35
C HIS A 168 0.97 -1.26 1.54
N ALA A 169 1.38 -1.06 0.29
CA ALA A 169 0.74 -0.08 -0.59
C ALA A 169 -0.73 -0.45 -0.84
N GLY A 170 -1.03 -1.75 -0.97
CA GLY A 170 -2.38 -2.29 -1.11
C GLY A 170 -3.27 -1.98 0.08
N THR A 171 -2.73 -2.00 1.29
CA THR A 171 -3.43 -1.57 2.52
C THR A 171 -4.00 -0.15 2.41
N GLY A 172 -3.39 0.72 1.61
CA GLY A 172 -3.89 2.06 1.35
C GLY A 172 -5.27 2.09 0.70
N VAL A 173 -5.64 1.06 -0.09
CA VAL A 173 -6.94 0.97 -0.75
C VAL A 173 -8.08 0.84 0.27
N PRO A 174 -8.13 -0.18 1.14
CA PRO A 174 -9.16 -0.27 2.18
C PRO A 174 -9.12 0.92 3.15
N LEU A 175 -7.96 1.49 3.44
CA LEU A 175 -7.85 2.70 4.25
C LEU A 175 -8.58 3.89 3.61
N LEU A 176 -8.39 4.14 2.31
CA LEU A 176 -9.12 5.20 1.60
C LEU A 176 -10.62 4.90 1.52
N VAL A 177 -11.02 3.62 1.38
CA VAL A 177 -12.43 3.21 1.42
C VAL A 177 -13.04 3.52 2.79
N ILE A 178 -12.35 3.24 3.89
CA ILE A 178 -12.81 3.59 5.25
C ILE A 178 -13.06 5.10 5.37
N TRP A 179 -12.14 5.93 4.88
CA TRP A 179 -12.33 7.38 4.91
C TRP A 179 -13.46 7.86 3.99
N LEU A 180 -13.68 7.21 2.85
CA LEU A 180 -14.83 7.49 1.98
C LEU A 180 -16.15 7.11 2.65
N LEU A 181 -16.21 6.00 3.40
CA LEU A 181 -17.38 5.66 4.22
C LEU A 181 -17.66 6.74 5.28
N VAL A 182 -16.64 7.23 5.96
CA VAL A 182 -16.78 8.32 6.94
C VAL A 182 -17.24 9.63 6.27
N GLU A 183 -16.76 9.93 5.05
CA GLU A 183 -17.11 11.16 4.31
C GLU A 183 -18.55 11.13 3.77
N TYR A 184 -18.93 10.04 3.11
CA TYR A 184 -20.12 9.99 2.27
C TYR A 184 -21.32 9.32 2.95
N CYS A 185 -21.10 8.33 3.84
CA CYS A 185 -22.22 7.70 4.52
C CYS A 185 -22.93 8.69 5.47
N PRO A 186 -24.26 8.62 5.54
CA PRO A 186 -25.03 9.45 6.45
C PRO A 186 -24.69 9.09 7.91
N ARG A 187 -24.71 10.08 8.81
CA ARG A 187 -24.45 9.88 10.25
C ARG A 187 -25.61 9.12 10.94
N ARG A 188 -25.78 7.85 10.54
CA ARG A 188 -26.80 6.93 11.08
C ARG A 188 -26.13 5.84 11.95
N PRO A 189 -26.88 5.12 12.80
CA PRO A 189 -26.32 4.09 13.69
C PRO A 189 -25.57 2.97 12.97
N TYR A 190 -25.93 2.62 11.75
CA TYR A 190 -25.26 1.57 10.97
C TYR A 190 -23.87 2.00 10.44
N THR A 191 -23.61 3.29 10.27
CA THR A 191 -22.32 3.77 9.71
C THR A 191 -21.12 3.43 10.60
N PRO A 192 -21.14 3.62 11.93
CA PRO A 192 -20.08 3.15 12.80
C PRO A 192 -19.84 1.64 12.69
N VAL A 193 -20.89 0.83 12.56
CA VAL A 193 -20.79 -0.62 12.41
C VAL A 193 -20.10 -0.96 11.09
N LEU A 194 -20.52 -0.35 9.98
CA LEU A 194 -19.91 -0.56 8.66
C LEU A 194 -18.42 -0.18 8.67
N VAL A 195 -18.07 0.96 9.26
CA VAL A 195 -16.68 1.39 9.42
C VAL A 195 -15.90 0.40 10.30
N GLY A 196 -16.48 -0.06 11.41
CA GLY A 196 -15.85 -1.04 12.29
C GLY A 196 -15.58 -2.38 11.60
N LEU A 197 -16.55 -2.88 10.82
CA LEU A 197 -16.39 -4.11 10.03
C LEU A 197 -15.30 -3.96 8.95
N THR A 198 -15.28 -2.83 8.23
CA THR A 198 -14.25 -2.56 7.21
C THR A 198 -12.87 -2.41 7.85
N LEU A 199 -12.78 -1.75 9.02
CA LEU A 199 -11.54 -1.67 9.80
C LEU A 199 -11.07 -3.06 10.24
N THR A 200 -11.99 -3.91 10.76
CA THR A 200 -11.65 -5.29 11.15
C THR A 200 -11.13 -6.08 9.96
N TRP A 201 -11.84 -6.03 8.84
CA TRP A 201 -11.45 -6.68 7.59
C TRP A 201 -10.03 -6.26 7.16
N ALA A 202 -9.79 -4.96 7.09
CA ALA A 202 -8.49 -4.44 6.69
C ALA A 202 -7.38 -4.76 7.70
N THR A 203 -7.68 -4.75 9.02
CA THR A 203 -6.70 -5.07 10.09
C THR A 203 -6.34 -6.56 10.13
N ILE A 204 -7.21 -7.46 9.65
CA ILE A 204 -6.86 -8.88 9.45
C ILE A 204 -5.75 -9.00 8.41
N GLY A 205 -5.83 -8.24 7.32
CA GLY A 205 -4.81 -8.21 6.27
C GLY A 205 -3.53 -7.54 6.73
N ASP A 206 -3.64 -6.35 7.33
CA ASP A 206 -2.49 -5.56 7.74
C ASP A 206 -2.75 -4.79 9.05
N THR A 207 -1.93 -5.04 10.04
CA THR A 207 -2.03 -4.41 11.37
C THR A 207 -1.73 -2.91 11.36
N LEU A 208 -1.06 -2.38 10.31
CA LEU A 208 -0.86 -0.93 10.12
C LEU A 208 -2.19 -0.16 10.07
N VAL A 209 -3.30 -0.79 9.68
CA VAL A 209 -4.63 -0.18 9.67
C VAL A 209 -5.02 0.32 11.06
N ALA A 210 -4.62 -0.38 12.13
CA ALA A 210 -4.88 0.08 13.49
C ALA A 210 -4.24 1.44 13.77
N LEU A 211 -3.02 1.65 13.27
CA LEU A 211 -2.27 2.90 13.43
C LEU A 211 -2.74 3.98 12.47
N MET A 212 -3.09 3.60 11.22
CA MET A 212 -3.39 4.53 10.13
C MET A 212 -4.87 4.97 10.07
N ALA A 213 -5.79 4.24 10.69
CA ALA A 213 -7.21 4.61 10.69
C ALA A 213 -7.87 4.45 12.06
N ALA A 214 -7.76 3.28 12.72
CA ALA A 214 -8.52 3.05 13.94
C ALA A 214 -8.13 4.04 15.06
N LEU A 215 -6.85 4.18 15.36
CA LEU A 215 -6.34 5.12 16.36
C LEU A 215 -6.66 6.59 16.01
N PRO A 216 -6.40 7.10 14.79
CA PRO A 216 -6.79 8.45 14.40
C PRO A 216 -8.29 8.74 14.51
N ILE A 217 -9.17 7.77 14.16
CA ILE A 217 -10.62 7.89 14.35
C ILE A 217 -10.95 8.06 15.83
N VAL A 218 -10.41 7.20 16.69
CA VAL A 218 -10.64 7.27 18.14
C VAL A 218 -10.21 8.63 18.70
N VAL A 219 -8.99 9.07 18.37
CA VAL A 219 -8.45 10.35 18.85
C VAL A 219 -9.33 11.53 18.41
N MET A 220 -9.69 11.59 17.11
CA MET A 220 -10.53 12.67 16.60
C MET A 220 -11.93 12.65 17.20
N CYS A 221 -12.55 11.48 17.37
CA CYS A 221 -13.84 11.35 18.01
C CYS A 221 -13.79 11.80 19.48
N CYS A 222 -12.74 11.44 20.23
CA CYS A 222 -12.53 11.91 21.61
C CYS A 222 -12.40 13.45 21.68
N ILE A 223 -11.62 14.05 20.77
CA ILE A 223 -11.49 15.52 20.68
C ILE A 223 -12.86 16.15 20.45
N ARG A 224 -13.64 15.66 19.48
CA ARG A 224 -14.96 16.20 19.16
C ARG A 224 -15.97 16.02 20.30
N VAL A 225 -15.96 14.89 20.98
CA VAL A 225 -16.83 14.66 22.15
C VAL A 225 -16.51 15.64 23.28
N ARG A 226 -15.21 15.93 23.53
CA ARG A 226 -14.80 16.93 24.52
C ARG A 226 -15.21 18.35 24.12
N GLN A 227 -15.03 18.72 22.84
CA GLN A 227 -15.45 20.04 22.34
C GLN A 227 -16.96 20.24 22.44
N ALA A 228 -17.74 19.19 22.09
CA ALA A 228 -19.20 19.23 22.21
C ALA A 228 -19.67 19.36 23.67
N ALA A 229 -18.92 18.84 24.63
CA ALA A 229 -19.25 18.99 26.06
C ALA A 229 -19.13 20.44 26.58
N GLY A 230 -18.27 21.25 25.95
CA GLY A 230 -18.13 22.69 26.25
C GLY A 230 -19.13 23.59 25.54
N GLN A 231 -19.94 23.07 24.60
CA GLN A 231 -20.91 23.84 23.83
C GLN A 231 -22.33 23.51 24.29
N GLN A 232 -23.05 24.48 24.87
CA GLN A 232 -24.43 24.33 25.41
C GLN A 232 -25.47 23.82 24.39
N HIS A 233 -25.17 23.90 23.07
CA HIS A 233 -26.10 23.55 21.99
C HIS A 233 -25.62 22.35 21.15
N ALA A 234 -24.60 21.61 21.61
CA ALA A 234 -24.15 20.45 20.85
C ALA A 234 -25.24 19.35 20.80
N SER A 235 -25.59 18.93 19.59
CA SER A 235 -26.59 17.88 19.37
C SER A 235 -26.18 16.56 20.04
N GLY A 236 -27.00 16.07 20.97
CA GLY A 236 -26.78 14.76 21.61
C GLY A 236 -26.64 13.61 20.62
N ARG A 237 -27.21 13.75 19.41
CA ARG A 237 -27.09 12.79 18.30
C ARG A 237 -25.65 12.76 17.74
N GLU A 238 -25.01 13.91 17.58
CA GLU A 238 -23.64 13.98 17.07
C GLU A 238 -22.64 13.40 18.08
N ARG A 239 -22.83 13.70 19.36
CA ARG A 239 -22.03 13.12 20.45
C ARG A 239 -22.16 11.59 20.46
N ARG A 240 -23.37 11.03 20.38
CA ARG A 240 -23.62 9.58 20.31
C ARG A 240 -22.95 8.95 19.10
N TYR A 241 -23.04 9.59 17.92
CA TYR A 241 -22.40 9.12 16.71
C TYR A 241 -20.87 9.02 16.87
N ASN A 242 -20.22 10.08 17.37
CA ASN A 242 -18.77 10.09 17.58
C ASN A 242 -18.34 9.05 18.61
N ILE A 243 -19.10 8.83 19.68
CA ILE A 243 -18.82 7.77 20.67
C ILE A 243 -18.95 6.38 20.00
N SER A 244 -20.02 6.13 19.26
CA SER A 244 -20.23 4.85 18.57
C SER A 244 -19.13 4.58 17.55
N LEU A 245 -18.68 5.60 16.81
CA LEU A 245 -17.60 5.49 15.83
C LEU A 245 -16.27 5.19 16.52
N ALA A 246 -15.96 5.83 17.65
CA ALA A 246 -14.77 5.56 18.45
C ALA A 246 -14.77 4.12 19.00
N ILE A 247 -15.91 3.67 19.52
CA ILE A 247 -16.05 2.28 20.04
C ILE A 247 -15.86 1.28 18.91
N ALA A 248 -16.51 1.48 17.75
CA ALA A 248 -16.39 0.60 16.61
C ALA A 248 -14.95 0.51 16.09
N ALA A 249 -14.26 1.66 16.01
CA ALA A 249 -12.85 1.71 15.62
C ALA A 249 -11.94 1.03 16.65
N ALA A 250 -12.14 1.25 17.94
CA ALA A 250 -11.35 0.59 18.98
C ALA A 250 -11.60 -0.93 19.03
N ALA A 251 -12.85 -1.37 18.83
CA ALA A 251 -13.24 -2.78 18.85
C ALA A 251 -12.74 -3.54 17.61
N SER A 252 -12.46 -2.88 16.50
CA SER A 252 -11.99 -3.52 15.27
C SER A 252 -10.65 -4.23 15.45
N VAL A 253 -9.74 -3.69 16.27
CA VAL A 253 -8.40 -4.24 16.48
C VAL A 253 -8.45 -5.59 17.22
N PRO A 254 -9.07 -5.71 18.42
CA PRO A 254 -9.20 -7.02 19.06
C PRO A 254 -10.05 -8.00 18.24
N ALA A 255 -11.05 -7.53 17.49
CA ALA A 255 -11.84 -8.38 16.61
C ALA A 255 -10.97 -9.01 15.50
N ALA A 256 -10.07 -8.24 14.89
CA ALA A 256 -9.13 -8.75 13.90
C ALA A 256 -8.16 -9.78 14.51
N VAL A 257 -7.62 -9.51 15.70
CA VAL A 257 -6.74 -10.47 16.41
C VAL A 257 -7.47 -11.78 16.71
N ILE A 258 -8.74 -11.70 17.13
CA ILE A 258 -9.57 -12.90 17.37
C ILE A 258 -9.80 -13.65 16.06
N ALA A 259 -10.09 -12.96 14.95
CA ALA A 259 -10.30 -13.58 13.65
C ALA A 259 -9.06 -14.32 13.15
N VAL A 260 -7.87 -13.71 13.21
CA VAL A 260 -6.60 -14.35 12.83
C VAL A 260 -6.32 -15.59 13.70
N LYS A 261 -6.55 -15.50 15.01
CA LYS A 261 -6.43 -16.67 15.90
C LYS A 261 -7.44 -17.77 15.58
N ALA A 262 -8.67 -17.40 15.22
CA ALA A 262 -9.69 -18.36 14.82
C ALA A 262 -9.31 -19.07 13.52
N ILE A 263 -8.79 -18.35 12.51
CA ILE A 263 -8.27 -18.95 11.26
C ILE A 263 -7.19 -19.99 11.60
N SER A 264 -6.23 -19.65 12.43
CA SER A 264 -5.16 -20.58 12.82
C SER A 264 -5.69 -21.76 13.64
N ALA A 265 -6.66 -21.55 14.54
CA ALA A 265 -7.28 -22.62 15.33
C ALA A 265 -8.11 -23.60 14.47
N LEU A 266 -8.66 -23.13 13.37
CA LEU A 266 -9.35 -23.95 12.37
C LEU A 266 -8.39 -24.71 11.43
N GLY A 267 -7.09 -24.69 11.71
CA GLY A 267 -6.06 -25.34 10.89
C GLY A 267 -5.61 -24.52 9.69
N GLY A 268 -5.94 -23.23 9.64
CA GLY A 268 -5.48 -22.29 8.63
C GLY A 268 -4.03 -21.82 8.84
N CYS A 269 -3.67 -20.73 8.18
CA CYS A 269 -2.32 -20.16 8.21
C CYS A 269 -1.87 -19.74 9.62
N THR A 270 -0.54 -19.72 9.78
CA THR A 270 0.11 -19.12 10.94
C THR A 270 0.77 -17.81 10.49
N VAL A 271 0.45 -16.72 11.17
CA VAL A 271 1.07 -15.40 10.94
C VAL A 271 2.23 -15.24 11.92
N LEU A 272 3.41 -14.91 11.43
CA LEU A 272 4.57 -14.64 12.26
C LEU A 272 4.33 -13.38 13.09
N ARG A 273 4.89 -13.36 14.29
CA ARG A 273 4.83 -12.17 15.15
C ARG A 273 6.10 -11.35 14.96
N GLN A 274 5.97 -10.20 14.33
CA GLN A 274 7.07 -9.25 14.32
C GLN A 274 7.29 -8.71 15.75
N ARG A 275 8.55 -8.65 16.14
CA ARG A 275 8.95 -8.00 17.38
C ARG A 275 9.21 -6.52 17.08
N PHE A 276 8.17 -5.71 17.16
CA PHE A 276 8.33 -4.26 17.13
C PHE A 276 9.14 -3.84 18.36
N GLY A 277 10.23 -3.15 18.11
CA GLY A 277 11.10 -2.61 19.14
C GLY A 277 11.36 -1.12 18.91
N ILE A 278 11.71 -0.44 19.98
CA ILE A 278 12.25 0.93 19.87
C ILE A 278 13.66 0.82 19.30
N MET A 279 14.02 1.73 18.39
CA MET A 279 15.36 1.79 17.82
C MET A 279 16.44 1.88 18.89
N SER A 280 17.59 1.28 18.63
CA SER A 280 18.77 1.48 19.48
C SER A 280 19.28 2.93 19.38
N PRO A 281 19.83 3.53 20.44
CA PRO A 281 20.37 4.90 20.38
C PRO A 281 21.42 5.11 19.30
N GLY A 282 22.15 4.05 18.90
CA GLY A 282 23.13 4.12 17.81
C GLY A 282 22.51 4.16 16.40
N SER A 283 21.28 3.69 16.23
CA SER A 283 20.62 3.57 14.91
C SER A 283 19.89 4.85 14.48
N TRP A 284 19.76 5.85 15.34
CA TRP A 284 18.91 7.01 15.06
C TRP A 284 19.30 7.77 13.77
N ARG A 285 20.59 7.87 13.46
CA ARG A 285 21.08 8.52 12.23
C ARG A 285 20.67 7.73 10.99
N LEU A 286 20.79 6.41 11.05
CA LEU A 286 20.37 5.51 9.97
C LEU A 286 18.87 5.62 9.76
N ASN A 287 18.07 5.51 10.83
CA ASN A 287 16.63 5.63 10.77
C ASN A 287 16.17 6.96 10.19
N LEU A 288 16.77 8.07 10.65
CA LEU A 288 16.46 9.40 10.12
C LEU A 288 16.79 9.50 8.62
N ARG A 289 17.97 9.01 8.23
CA ARG A 289 18.41 8.99 6.83
C ARG A 289 17.42 8.17 5.97
N LEU A 290 17.13 6.91 6.35
CA LEU A 290 16.24 6.04 5.61
C LEU A 290 14.80 6.59 5.57
N THR A 291 14.33 7.23 6.65
CA THR A 291 13.01 7.87 6.67
C THR A 291 12.96 9.04 5.68
N VAL A 292 13.97 9.91 5.66
CA VAL A 292 14.02 11.05 4.74
C VAL A 292 14.18 10.57 3.29
N GLU A 293 15.13 9.68 3.01
CA GLU A 293 15.35 9.11 1.67
C GLU A 293 14.08 8.37 1.20
N GLY A 294 13.44 7.63 2.10
CA GLY A 294 12.19 6.93 1.82
C GLY A 294 11.04 7.87 1.47
N ILE A 295 10.82 8.95 2.22
CA ILE A 295 9.79 9.95 1.91
C ILE A 295 10.10 10.63 0.57
N LEU A 296 11.36 11.01 0.33
CA LEU A 296 11.75 11.59 -0.95
C LEU A 296 11.47 10.62 -2.11
N GLY A 297 11.88 9.36 -1.99
CA GLY A 297 11.63 8.33 -3.00
C GLY A 297 10.14 8.05 -3.21
N LEU A 298 9.36 7.94 -2.13
CA LEU A 298 7.92 7.72 -2.17
C LEU A 298 7.18 8.83 -2.96
N TYR A 299 7.61 10.08 -2.78
CA TYR A 299 7.05 11.21 -3.53
C TYR A 299 7.74 11.45 -4.89
N GLY A 300 8.75 10.67 -5.26
CA GLY A 300 9.49 10.81 -6.51
C GLY A 300 10.52 11.94 -6.50
N ALA A 301 10.80 12.53 -5.35
CA ALA A 301 11.76 13.63 -5.17
C ALA A 301 13.18 13.13 -4.86
N ASP A 302 13.62 12.05 -5.49
CA ASP A 302 14.95 11.49 -5.27
C ASP A 302 16.01 12.26 -6.09
N PHE A 303 16.94 12.90 -5.38
CA PHE A 303 18.06 13.66 -5.95
C PHE A 303 19.36 12.85 -6.03
N ASN A 304 19.42 11.67 -5.39
CA ASN A 304 20.68 10.95 -5.18
C ASN A 304 20.93 9.87 -6.24
N SER A 305 19.90 9.33 -6.86
CA SER A 305 20.04 8.14 -7.68
C SER A 305 20.47 8.39 -9.11
N ARG A 306 20.50 9.65 -9.60
CA ARG A 306 20.70 9.90 -11.04
C ARG A 306 21.39 11.22 -11.37
N SER A 307 22.43 11.13 -12.21
CA SER A 307 23.25 12.26 -12.67
C SER A 307 22.69 13.01 -13.90
N ALA A 308 21.63 12.51 -14.56
CA ALA A 308 21.11 13.15 -15.76
C ALA A 308 20.22 14.36 -15.42
N ARG A 309 20.43 15.50 -16.12
CA ARG A 309 19.71 16.77 -15.90
C ARG A 309 18.18 16.64 -15.94
N LEU A 310 17.66 15.74 -16.78
CA LEU A 310 16.23 15.52 -16.93
C LEU A 310 15.60 14.89 -15.67
N PHE A 311 16.30 13.92 -15.06
CA PHE A 311 15.86 13.33 -13.80
C PHE A 311 15.87 14.35 -12.66
N LEU A 312 16.84 15.25 -12.62
CA LEU A 312 16.87 16.32 -11.64
C LEU A 312 15.65 17.26 -11.79
N LEU A 313 15.26 17.59 -13.03
CA LEU A 313 14.06 18.39 -13.27
C LEU A 313 12.79 17.67 -12.77
N VAL A 314 12.65 16.39 -13.06
CA VAL A 314 11.55 15.56 -12.59
C VAL A 314 11.53 15.52 -11.06
N ALA A 315 12.67 15.31 -10.39
CA ALA A 315 12.77 15.30 -8.94
C ALA A 315 12.38 16.66 -8.32
N VAL A 316 12.74 17.79 -8.94
CA VAL A 316 12.31 19.13 -8.47
C VAL A 316 10.79 19.29 -8.55
N VAL A 317 10.16 18.83 -9.64
CA VAL A 317 8.69 18.88 -9.78
C VAL A 317 8.01 18.05 -8.70
N HIS A 318 8.54 16.87 -8.41
CA HIS A 318 8.05 16.00 -7.34
C HIS A 318 8.29 16.59 -5.95
N PHE A 319 9.41 17.26 -5.74
CA PHE A 319 9.68 17.97 -4.49
C PHE A 319 8.68 19.10 -4.21
N ILE A 320 8.18 19.78 -5.25
CA ILE A 320 7.07 20.72 -5.11
C ILE A 320 5.81 19.99 -4.64
N GLY A 321 5.51 18.81 -5.19
CA GLY A 321 4.39 17.96 -4.76
C GLY A 321 4.49 17.56 -3.29
N LEU A 322 5.68 17.13 -2.84
CA LEU A 322 5.97 16.87 -1.43
C LEU A 322 5.75 18.13 -0.58
N GLY A 323 6.22 19.28 -1.04
CA GLY A 323 6.00 20.58 -0.38
C GLY A 323 4.51 20.92 -0.23
N LEU A 324 3.69 20.65 -1.25
CA LEU A 324 2.24 20.82 -1.18
C LEU A 324 1.62 19.84 -0.16
N ALA A 325 2.03 18.59 -0.13
CA ALA A 325 1.56 17.60 0.84
C ALA A 325 1.93 18.02 2.28
N ALA A 326 3.16 18.44 2.51
CA ALA A 326 3.64 18.95 3.81
C ALA A 326 2.88 20.22 4.23
N TRP A 327 2.57 21.12 3.29
CA TRP A 327 1.74 22.29 3.56
C TRP A 327 0.30 21.91 3.91
N GLY A 328 -0.30 20.96 3.18
CA GLY A 328 -1.60 20.37 3.51
C GLY A 328 -1.62 19.78 4.91
N LEU A 329 -0.61 18.96 5.24
CA LEU A 329 -0.43 18.37 6.58
C LEU A 329 -0.33 19.44 7.67
N SER A 330 0.47 20.48 7.47
CA SER A 330 0.62 21.58 8.45
C SER A 330 -0.70 22.30 8.72
N ARG A 331 -1.53 22.48 7.67
CA ARG A 331 -2.88 23.03 7.82
C ARG A 331 -3.82 22.09 8.54
N GLY A 332 -3.77 20.79 8.21
CA GLY A 332 -4.57 19.77 8.87
C GLY A 332 -4.28 19.69 10.38
N ILE A 333 -3.00 19.72 10.76
CA ILE A 333 -2.59 19.75 12.18
C ILE A 333 -3.16 20.98 12.91
N ARG A 334 -3.11 22.16 12.29
CA ARG A 334 -3.68 23.38 12.88
C ARG A 334 -5.19 23.30 13.06
N GLN A 335 -5.88 22.57 12.17
CA GLN A 335 -7.33 22.41 12.23
C GLN A 335 -7.80 21.34 13.22
N ILE A 336 -6.91 20.48 13.74
CA ILE A 336 -7.26 19.47 14.76
C ILE A 336 -7.98 20.13 15.95
N LYS A 337 -7.46 21.27 16.41
CA LYS A 337 -8.04 22.02 17.54
C LYS A 337 -9.42 22.60 17.24
N ASN A 338 -9.68 22.93 15.98
CA ASN A 338 -10.95 23.55 15.58
C ASN A 338 -12.05 22.52 15.27
N GLY A 339 -11.70 21.25 15.10
CA GLY A 339 -12.64 20.13 14.96
C GLY A 339 -13.56 20.17 13.74
N GLU A 340 -13.24 20.98 12.71
CA GLU A 340 -14.12 21.22 11.57
C GLU A 340 -14.47 19.94 10.80
N THR A 341 -13.48 19.09 10.53
CA THR A 341 -13.71 17.78 9.89
C THR A 341 -12.98 16.66 10.62
N ILE A 342 -13.62 15.49 10.76
CA ILE A 342 -12.96 14.30 11.33
C ILE A 342 -11.80 13.87 10.42
N ILE A 343 -12.00 13.90 9.10
CA ILE A 343 -11.07 13.33 8.12
C ILE A 343 -9.75 14.09 8.11
N ASP A 344 -9.79 15.42 7.98
CA ASP A 344 -8.57 16.22 7.82
C ASP A 344 -7.67 16.11 9.06
N GLY A 345 -8.29 16.12 10.26
CA GLY A 345 -7.58 15.89 11.52
C GLY A 345 -7.04 14.47 11.64
N ALA A 346 -7.86 13.46 11.33
CA ALA A 346 -7.47 12.06 11.44
C ALA A 346 -6.35 11.67 10.46
N LEU A 347 -6.43 12.11 9.19
CA LEU A 347 -5.37 11.90 8.21
C LEU A 347 -4.05 12.57 8.66
N SER A 348 -4.14 13.76 9.26
CA SER A 348 -2.95 14.46 9.77
C SER A 348 -2.32 13.71 10.94
N ILE A 349 -3.14 13.21 11.88
CA ILE A 349 -2.68 12.38 12.99
C ILE A 349 -2.04 11.09 12.46
N ALA A 350 -2.69 10.42 11.50
CA ALA A 350 -2.20 9.19 10.91
C ALA A 350 -0.81 9.37 10.29
N VAL A 351 -0.63 10.38 9.44
CA VAL A 351 0.68 10.65 8.81
C VAL A 351 1.76 10.92 9.86
N VAL A 352 1.48 11.76 10.85
CA VAL A 352 2.47 12.09 11.90
C VAL A 352 2.83 10.87 12.72
N ILE A 353 1.82 10.09 13.17
CA ILE A 353 2.07 8.90 13.99
C ILE A 353 2.84 7.85 13.19
N ASN A 354 2.47 7.59 11.92
CA ASN A 354 3.14 6.59 11.10
C ASN A 354 4.62 6.93 10.88
N VAL A 355 4.90 8.16 10.45
CA VAL A 355 6.29 8.58 10.22
C VAL A 355 7.10 8.55 11.52
N LEU A 356 6.53 8.98 12.65
CA LEU A 356 7.22 8.94 13.94
C LEU A 356 7.40 7.50 14.44
N ALA A 357 6.39 6.64 14.29
CA ALA A 357 6.49 5.22 14.67
C ALA A 357 7.57 4.51 13.85
N TYR A 358 7.60 4.73 12.54
CA TYR A 358 8.64 4.20 11.66
C TYR A 358 10.02 4.71 12.06
N LEU A 359 10.21 6.02 12.19
CA LEU A 359 11.48 6.64 12.57
C LEU A 359 12.02 6.12 13.92
N CYS A 360 11.14 5.95 14.92
CA CYS A 360 11.53 5.57 16.28
C CYS A 360 11.59 4.04 16.48
N SER A 361 11.24 3.24 15.48
CA SER A 361 11.22 1.79 15.56
C SER A 361 12.54 1.15 15.09
N ASN A 362 12.60 -0.17 15.21
CA ASN A 362 13.66 -1.01 14.64
C ASN A 362 13.37 -1.42 13.18
N LEU A 363 12.33 -0.86 12.53
CA LEU A 363 11.92 -1.21 11.17
C LEU A 363 12.88 -0.69 10.09
N PRO A 364 13.33 0.58 10.10
CA PRO A 364 14.19 1.10 9.05
C PRO A 364 15.55 0.39 9.01
N GLN A 365 15.72 -0.54 8.08
CA GLN A 365 16.99 -1.25 7.83
C GLN A 365 17.48 -1.03 6.41
N THR A 366 16.56 -0.97 5.45
CA THR A 366 16.82 -0.76 4.03
C THR A 366 15.82 0.24 3.43
N GLN A 367 16.04 0.66 2.19
CA GLN A 367 15.06 1.49 1.46
C GLN A 367 13.75 0.75 1.20
N TRP A 368 13.76 -0.58 1.12
CA TRP A 368 12.55 -1.39 0.93
C TRP A 368 11.54 -1.22 2.08
N ASP A 369 12.03 -1.03 3.30
CA ASP A 369 11.18 -0.87 4.47
C ASP A 369 10.34 0.43 4.45
N THR A 370 10.60 1.35 3.50
CA THR A 370 9.77 2.53 3.26
C THR A 370 8.32 2.18 2.88
N ARG A 371 8.06 0.97 2.42
CA ARG A 371 6.69 0.46 2.17
C ARG A 371 5.78 0.58 3.40
N GLU A 372 6.34 0.51 4.61
CA GLU A 372 5.62 0.68 5.88
C GLU A 372 4.99 2.07 6.05
N ILE A 373 5.53 3.06 5.35
CA ILE A 373 5.01 4.44 5.36
C ILE A 373 4.41 4.85 4.00
N ALA A 374 4.19 3.91 3.08
CA ALA A 374 3.68 4.19 1.73
C ALA A 374 2.35 4.95 1.74
N VAL A 375 1.49 4.70 2.72
CA VAL A 375 0.17 5.36 2.87
C VAL A 375 0.29 6.87 3.14
N THR A 376 1.45 7.36 3.56
CA THR A 376 1.68 8.81 3.74
C THR A 376 1.55 9.59 2.43
N LEU A 377 1.84 8.97 1.28
CA LEU A 377 1.65 9.59 -0.04
C LEU A 377 0.18 9.90 -0.33
N PRO A 378 -0.76 8.93 -0.38
CA PRO A 378 -2.15 9.24 -0.64
C PRO A 378 -2.78 10.13 0.44
N TYR A 379 -2.41 10.00 1.71
CA TYR A 379 -2.93 10.86 2.77
C TYR A 379 -2.44 12.30 2.65
N GLY A 380 -1.16 12.52 2.37
CA GLY A 380 -0.60 13.84 2.11
C GLY A 380 -1.22 14.50 0.88
N ALA A 381 -1.42 13.73 -0.19
CA ALA A 381 -2.07 14.18 -1.41
C ALA A 381 -3.53 14.60 -1.16
N VAL A 382 -4.30 13.80 -0.41
CA VAL A 382 -5.67 14.14 0.01
C VAL A 382 -5.70 15.41 0.83
N LEU A 383 -4.82 15.55 1.84
CA LEU A 383 -4.74 16.76 2.68
C LEU A 383 -4.42 17.99 1.83
N ALA A 384 -3.47 17.91 0.90
CA ALA A 384 -3.18 19.00 -0.02
C ALA A 384 -4.41 19.36 -0.86
N GLY A 385 -5.07 18.37 -1.48
CA GLY A 385 -6.27 18.57 -2.30
C GLY A 385 -7.44 19.17 -1.52
N ARG A 386 -7.65 18.80 -0.26
CA ARG A 386 -8.74 19.30 0.56
C ARG A 386 -8.49 20.70 1.11
N LEU A 387 -7.26 21.00 1.54
CA LEU A 387 -6.95 22.17 2.37
C LEU A 387 -6.27 23.33 1.62
N LEU A 388 -5.69 23.09 0.43
CA LEU A 388 -4.95 24.12 -0.30
C LEU A 388 -5.74 24.86 -1.40
N PRO A 389 -6.88 24.40 -1.94
CA PRO A 389 -7.55 25.07 -3.06
C PRO A 389 -7.84 26.54 -2.82
N GLY A 390 -8.27 26.92 -1.62
CA GLY A 390 -8.55 28.32 -1.27
C GLY A 390 -7.31 29.23 -1.37
N ALA A 391 -6.12 28.70 -1.08
CA ALA A 391 -4.87 29.43 -1.21
C ALA A 391 -4.37 29.46 -2.67
N LEU A 392 -4.50 28.34 -3.39
CA LEU A 392 -3.98 28.15 -4.75
C LEU A 392 -4.93 28.70 -5.84
N ALA A 393 -6.22 28.90 -5.55
CA ALA A 393 -7.19 29.44 -6.50
C ALA A 393 -6.99 30.92 -6.80
N LYS A 394 -6.13 31.63 -6.07
CA LYS A 394 -5.80 33.03 -6.34
C LYS A 394 -5.29 33.18 -7.80
N ARG A 395 -5.74 34.24 -8.47
CA ARG A 395 -5.43 34.48 -9.90
C ARG A 395 -3.93 34.42 -10.21
N ALA A 396 -3.10 34.93 -9.29
CA ALA A 396 -1.64 34.92 -9.42
C ALA A 396 -1.01 33.52 -9.33
N MET A 397 -1.66 32.55 -8.70
CA MET A 397 -1.14 31.17 -8.52
C MET A 397 -1.55 30.20 -9.64
N ARG A 398 -2.56 30.55 -10.44
CA ARG A 398 -3.10 29.67 -11.49
C ARG A 398 -2.08 29.26 -12.54
N PRO A 399 -1.25 30.18 -13.12
CA PRO A 399 -0.24 29.78 -14.10
C PRO A 399 0.73 28.75 -13.51
N GLY A 400 1.24 28.98 -12.29
CA GLY A 400 2.14 28.05 -11.60
C GLY A 400 1.52 26.67 -11.40
N LEU A 401 0.24 26.59 -11.03
CA LEU A 401 -0.46 25.31 -10.86
C LEU A 401 -0.64 24.56 -12.19
N ILE A 402 -0.95 25.28 -13.28
CA ILE A 402 -1.07 24.70 -14.63
C ILE A 402 0.29 24.17 -15.09
N THR A 403 1.35 24.97 -14.93
CA THR A 403 2.72 24.56 -15.26
C THR A 403 3.13 23.34 -14.47
N TRP A 404 2.89 23.32 -13.16
CA TRP A 404 3.18 22.18 -12.30
C TRP A 404 2.44 20.90 -12.75
N ALA A 405 1.14 21.00 -13.06
CA ALA A 405 0.36 19.87 -13.57
C ALA A 405 0.89 19.37 -14.94
N ALA A 406 1.27 20.28 -15.84
CA ALA A 406 1.89 19.92 -17.11
C ALA A 406 3.24 19.22 -16.93
N CYS A 407 4.06 19.66 -15.97
CA CYS A 407 5.32 19.00 -15.62
C CYS A 407 5.11 17.58 -15.07
N TYR A 408 4.06 17.35 -14.26
CA TYR A 408 3.74 15.99 -13.80
C TYR A 408 3.24 15.08 -14.94
N LEU A 409 2.44 15.62 -15.87
CA LEU A 409 2.07 14.86 -17.06
C LEU A 409 3.29 14.52 -17.91
N PHE A 410 4.23 15.48 -18.07
CA PHE A 410 5.51 15.22 -18.72
C PHE A 410 6.32 14.14 -17.98
N ALA A 411 6.38 14.17 -16.64
CA ALA A 411 7.05 13.16 -15.84
C ALA A 411 6.44 11.76 -16.06
N LEU A 412 5.11 11.65 -16.13
CA LEU A 412 4.43 10.40 -16.47
C LEU A 412 4.80 9.91 -17.86
N ILE A 413 4.73 10.79 -18.87
CA ILE A 413 5.10 10.44 -20.25
C ILE A 413 6.57 10.01 -20.31
N PHE A 414 7.45 10.71 -19.62
CA PHE A 414 8.86 10.35 -19.51
C PHE A 414 9.04 8.96 -18.86
N ALA A 415 8.28 8.65 -17.82
CA ALA A 415 8.28 7.32 -17.20
C ALA A 415 7.93 6.22 -18.23
N LEU A 416 6.96 6.48 -19.10
CA LEU A 416 6.52 5.53 -20.12
C LEU A 416 7.55 5.32 -21.27
N THR A 417 8.57 6.14 -21.40
CA THR A 417 9.65 5.93 -22.39
C THR A 417 10.67 4.88 -21.96
N HIS A 418 10.64 4.45 -20.70
CA HIS A 418 11.60 3.46 -20.20
C HIS A 418 11.14 2.04 -20.56
N PRO A 419 12.04 1.20 -21.08
CA PRO A 419 11.70 -0.18 -21.41
C PRO A 419 11.41 -0.97 -20.13
N GLY A 420 10.47 -1.91 -20.23
CA GLY A 420 10.27 -2.92 -19.19
C GLY A 420 11.51 -3.80 -19.05
N ARG A 421 11.72 -4.34 -17.86
CA ARG A 421 12.76 -5.34 -17.60
C ARG A 421 12.18 -6.73 -17.82
N PRO A 422 12.96 -7.70 -18.35
CA PRO A 422 12.54 -9.09 -18.31
C PRO A 422 12.39 -9.54 -16.85
N ALA A 423 11.55 -10.57 -16.63
CA ALA A 423 11.43 -11.18 -15.31
C ALA A 423 12.81 -11.64 -14.81
N ASN A 424 13.09 -11.44 -13.52
CA ASN A 424 14.42 -11.64 -12.91
C ASN A 424 14.99 -13.01 -13.18
N ASP A 425 14.16 -14.04 -12.98
CA ASP A 425 14.57 -15.42 -12.93
C ASP A 425 13.98 -16.23 -14.08
N GLN A 426 13.38 -15.55 -15.08
CA GLN A 426 12.83 -16.23 -16.25
C GLN A 426 13.90 -17.00 -16.99
N ASP A 427 15.11 -16.45 -17.10
CA ASP A 427 16.25 -17.12 -17.69
C ASP A 427 16.71 -18.31 -16.84
N LEU A 428 16.71 -18.17 -15.50
CA LEU A 428 17.02 -19.26 -14.57
C LEU A 428 15.97 -20.37 -14.68
N ALA A 429 14.68 -20.01 -14.65
CA ALA A 429 13.60 -20.99 -14.79
C ALA A 429 13.69 -21.75 -16.13
N THR A 430 14.02 -21.06 -17.21
CA THR A 430 14.23 -21.66 -18.54
C THR A 430 15.42 -22.59 -18.52
N TRP A 431 16.56 -22.18 -17.96
CA TRP A 431 17.77 -22.98 -17.85
C TRP A 431 17.54 -24.26 -17.04
N LEU A 432 16.90 -24.14 -15.86
CA LEU A 432 16.55 -25.28 -15.00
C LEU A 432 15.62 -26.26 -15.71
N SER A 433 14.64 -25.76 -16.45
CA SER A 433 13.72 -26.58 -17.24
C SER A 433 14.44 -27.36 -18.35
N GLN A 434 15.37 -26.73 -19.06
CA GLN A 434 16.18 -27.37 -20.11
C GLN A 434 17.10 -28.49 -19.56
N HIS A 435 17.52 -28.37 -18.30
CA HIS A 435 18.33 -29.36 -17.61
C HIS A 435 17.51 -30.37 -16.79
N HIS A 436 16.17 -30.37 -16.95
CA HIS A 436 15.26 -31.26 -16.23
C HIS A 436 15.31 -31.12 -14.70
N LEU A 437 15.75 -29.97 -14.19
CA LEU A 437 15.86 -29.66 -12.77
C LEU A 437 14.54 -28.98 -12.29
N THR A 438 13.62 -29.80 -11.78
CA THR A 438 12.25 -29.33 -11.47
C THR A 438 11.98 -29.10 -9.98
N CYS A 439 12.79 -29.72 -9.08
CA CYS A 439 12.66 -29.52 -7.64
C CYS A 439 14.04 -29.33 -7.01
N GLY A 440 14.20 -28.24 -6.25
CA GLY A 440 15.45 -27.89 -5.61
C GLY A 440 15.27 -26.89 -4.47
N LEU A 441 16.39 -26.46 -3.91
CA LEU A 441 16.47 -25.52 -2.79
C LEU A 441 17.21 -24.24 -3.22
N SER A 442 16.86 -23.10 -2.61
CA SER A 442 17.56 -21.83 -2.85
C SER A 442 17.43 -20.86 -1.69
N SER A 443 17.80 -19.61 -1.93
CA SER A 443 17.48 -18.48 -1.06
C SER A 443 15.98 -18.14 -1.14
N TYR A 444 15.49 -17.33 -0.20
CA TYR A 444 14.13 -16.78 -0.25
C TYR A 444 13.96 -15.87 -1.48
N ALA A 445 15.00 -15.10 -1.81
CA ALA A 445 14.96 -14.17 -2.92
C ALA A 445 14.71 -14.87 -4.28
N ASP A 446 15.36 -16.01 -4.52
CA ASP A 446 15.30 -16.69 -5.81
C ASP A 446 14.20 -17.77 -5.87
N GLY A 447 13.78 -18.31 -4.71
CA GLY A 447 12.88 -19.47 -4.65
C GLY A 447 11.48 -19.17 -5.16
N ASN A 448 10.81 -18.18 -4.58
CA ASN A 448 9.44 -17.85 -4.92
C ASN A 448 9.34 -17.18 -6.30
N THR A 449 10.31 -16.33 -6.66
CA THR A 449 10.35 -15.66 -7.97
C THR A 449 10.53 -16.68 -9.10
N THR A 450 11.48 -17.62 -8.98
CA THR A 450 11.65 -18.70 -9.99
C THR A 450 10.42 -19.60 -10.08
N ALA A 451 9.76 -19.91 -8.95
CA ALA A 451 8.52 -20.68 -8.94
C ALA A 451 7.42 -19.94 -9.69
N LEU A 452 7.27 -18.62 -9.47
CA LEU A 452 6.29 -17.78 -10.16
C LEU A 452 6.63 -17.67 -11.66
N ASP A 453 7.88 -17.39 -12.03
CA ASP A 453 8.33 -17.22 -13.40
C ASP A 453 8.15 -18.50 -14.24
N SER A 454 8.24 -19.66 -13.58
CA SER A 454 7.95 -20.95 -14.21
C SER A 454 6.46 -21.33 -14.20
N ALA A 455 5.57 -20.47 -13.71
CA ALA A 455 4.15 -20.81 -13.47
C ALA A 455 4.00 -22.08 -12.61
N GLY A 456 4.80 -22.22 -11.56
CA GLY A 456 4.80 -23.35 -10.63
C GLY A 456 5.43 -24.65 -11.12
N ARG A 457 5.97 -24.70 -12.36
CA ARG A 457 6.63 -25.89 -12.93
C ARG A 457 7.94 -26.21 -12.24
N ILE A 458 8.71 -25.21 -11.88
CA ILE A 458 9.93 -25.35 -11.07
C ILE A 458 9.56 -25.11 -9.60
N ARG A 459 9.78 -26.11 -8.77
CA ARG A 459 9.52 -26.08 -7.34
C ARG A 459 10.80 -25.75 -6.59
N LEU A 460 11.27 -24.52 -6.70
CA LEU A 460 12.44 -24.03 -6.00
C LEU A 460 12.01 -23.54 -4.62
N ARG A 461 12.50 -24.17 -3.54
CA ARG A 461 12.05 -23.94 -2.17
C ARG A 461 13.11 -23.24 -1.35
N ALA A 462 12.70 -22.36 -0.45
CA ALA A 462 13.57 -21.60 0.41
C ALA A 462 13.57 -22.16 1.84
N PRO A 463 14.49 -23.08 2.19
CA PRO A 463 14.66 -23.51 3.57
C PRO A 463 15.33 -22.42 4.40
N THR A 464 15.27 -22.55 5.72
CA THR A 464 16.01 -21.70 6.64
C THR A 464 17.46 -22.18 6.74
N TRP A 465 18.37 -21.39 6.21
CA TRP A 465 19.82 -21.66 6.22
C TRP A 465 20.46 -21.08 7.48
N THR A 466 21.22 -21.90 8.20
CA THR A 466 21.94 -21.47 9.40
C THR A 466 23.35 -22.10 9.46
N SER A 467 24.22 -21.53 10.27
CA SER A 467 25.55 -22.12 10.53
C SER A 467 25.50 -23.52 11.14
N ARG A 468 24.35 -23.88 11.79
CA ARG A 468 24.11 -25.17 12.45
C ARG A 468 23.47 -26.22 11.54
N GLY A 469 22.96 -25.82 10.37
CA GLY A 469 22.31 -26.72 9.41
C GLY A 469 21.16 -26.04 8.67
N VAL A 470 20.46 -26.83 7.88
CA VAL A 470 19.32 -26.39 7.05
C VAL A 470 18.03 -26.93 7.65
N TYR A 471 17.05 -26.07 7.82
CA TYR A 471 15.75 -26.39 8.43
C TYR A 471 14.63 -26.08 7.44
N PRO A 472 13.43 -26.70 7.57
CA PRO A 472 12.26 -26.28 6.81
C PRO A 472 12.06 -24.76 6.88
N GLY A 473 11.66 -24.16 5.79
CA GLY A 473 11.40 -22.73 5.73
C GLY A 473 10.29 -22.32 6.72
N ALA A 474 10.53 -21.25 7.45
CA ALA A 474 9.61 -20.72 8.45
C ALA A 474 9.06 -19.34 8.10
N TYR A 475 9.31 -18.85 6.88
CA TYR A 475 8.88 -17.52 6.42
C TYR A 475 8.26 -17.66 5.03
N GLU A 476 7.03 -17.21 4.88
CA GLU A 476 6.24 -17.23 3.64
C GLU A 476 6.36 -18.54 2.86
N SER A 477 6.11 -19.63 3.54
CA SER A 477 6.31 -20.98 3.02
C SER A 477 5.25 -21.94 3.52
N LYS A 478 5.02 -23.02 2.74
CA LYS A 478 4.10 -24.09 3.09
C LYS A 478 4.88 -25.27 3.67
N ASN A 479 4.50 -25.73 4.87
CA ASN A 479 5.18 -26.82 5.57
C ASN A 479 5.35 -28.09 4.70
N ALA A 480 4.33 -28.42 3.89
CA ALA A 480 4.36 -29.55 3.00
C ALA A 480 5.48 -29.48 1.94
N TRP A 481 5.97 -28.29 1.62
CA TRP A 481 7.04 -28.11 0.64
C TRP A 481 8.38 -28.77 1.03
N PHE A 482 8.56 -28.97 2.35
CA PHE A 482 9.79 -29.52 2.92
C PHE A 482 9.65 -30.99 3.33
N SER A 483 8.56 -31.65 2.93
CA SER A 483 8.37 -33.08 3.14
C SER A 483 9.01 -33.87 2.00
N PRO A 484 9.89 -34.87 2.26
CA PRO A 484 10.57 -35.62 1.21
C PRO A 484 9.67 -36.30 0.17
N GLY A 485 8.39 -36.57 0.55
CA GLY A 485 7.42 -37.18 -0.36
C GLY A 485 6.74 -36.21 -1.34
N THR A 486 6.98 -34.90 -1.23
CA THR A 486 6.34 -33.91 -2.12
C THR A 486 7.06 -33.72 -3.43
N CYS A 487 8.37 -33.80 -3.43
CA CYS A 487 9.21 -33.81 -4.62
C CYS A 487 10.62 -34.32 -4.29
N ASP A 488 11.35 -34.66 -5.31
CA ASP A 488 12.76 -35.09 -5.23
C ASP A 488 13.64 -33.85 -5.47
N ALA A 489 14.07 -33.20 -4.38
CA ALA A 489 14.91 -32.02 -4.45
C ALA A 489 16.37 -32.39 -4.63
N THR A 490 16.88 -32.34 -5.85
CA THR A 490 18.21 -32.83 -6.22
C THR A 490 19.23 -31.72 -6.49
N PHE A 491 18.87 -30.44 -6.32
CA PHE A 491 19.80 -29.33 -6.58
C PHE A 491 19.60 -28.15 -5.62
N VAL A 492 20.66 -27.34 -5.52
CA VAL A 492 20.65 -26.05 -4.84
C VAL A 492 21.04 -24.95 -5.82
N VAL A 493 20.25 -23.87 -5.84
CA VAL A 493 20.63 -22.64 -6.54
C VAL A 493 21.21 -21.66 -5.53
N SER A 494 22.38 -21.15 -5.82
CA SER A 494 23.09 -20.14 -5.06
C SER A 494 23.36 -18.94 -5.95
N THR A 495 23.05 -17.73 -5.49
CA THR A 495 23.31 -16.49 -6.23
C THR A 495 24.63 -15.85 -5.80
N ARG A 496 25.25 -15.06 -6.68
CA ARG A 496 26.48 -14.30 -6.38
C ARG A 496 26.26 -12.88 -5.89
N GLN A 497 25.02 -12.44 -5.84
CA GLN A 497 24.72 -11.07 -5.36
C GLN A 497 25.02 -10.98 -3.85
N TYR A 498 26.04 -10.17 -3.53
CA TYR A 498 26.43 -9.88 -2.16
C TYR A 498 25.56 -8.77 -1.61
N GLY A 499 25.13 -8.89 -0.35
CA GLY A 499 24.54 -7.77 0.42
C GLY A 499 23.11 -7.99 0.92
N GLU A 500 22.45 -9.08 0.55
CA GLU A 500 21.13 -9.40 1.09
C GLU A 500 21.23 -10.50 2.17
N SER A 501 20.47 -10.31 3.25
CA SER A 501 20.41 -11.22 4.42
C SER A 501 19.91 -12.64 4.07
N PHE A 502 19.48 -12.86 2.83
CA PHE A 502 18.87 -14.09 2.35
C PHE A 502 19.75 -14.85 1.35
N TYR A 503 21.02 -14.47 1.23
CA TYR A 503 21.98 -15.15 0.33
C TYR A 503 22.43 -16.51 0.88
N VAL A 504 22.48 -17.51 0.02
CA VAL A 504 23.01 -18.84 0.34
C VAL A 504 24.33 -19.04 -0.39
N PRO A 505 25.49 -18.94 0.28
CA PRO A 505 26.77 -19.20 -0.35
C PRO A 505 26.93 -20.70 -0.69
N PRO A 506 27.61 -21.05 -1.81
CA PRO A 506 27.86 -22.43 -2.18
C PRO A 506 28.47 -23.28 -1.07
N SER A 507 29.37 -22.68 -0.28
CA SER A 507 30.02 -23.35 0.86
C SER A 507 29.05 -23.82 1.94
N MET A 508 27.93 -23.13 2.10
CA MET A 508 26.88 -23.48 3.08
C MET A 508 26.10 -24.73 2.59
N ALA A 509 25.81 -24.80 1.31
CA ALA A 509 25.18 -26.00 0.70
C ALA A 509 26.11 -27.23 0.77
N ILE A 510 27.38 -27.07 0.43
CA ILE A 510 28.39 -28.16 0.53
C ILE A 510 28.52 -28.61 2.00
N LYS A 511 28.57 -27.68 2.95
CA LYS A 511 28.63 -28.05 4.37
C LYS A 511 27.42 -28.84 4.84
N ALA A 512 26.23 -28.52 4.28
CA ALA A 512 24.98 -29.15 4.67
C ALA A 512 24.74 -30.51 4.02
N PHE A 513 25.11 -30.68 2.75
CA PHE A 513 24.75 -31.82 1.91
C PHE A 513 25.93 -32.63 1.37
N GLY A 514 27.17 -32.22 1.69
CA GLY A 514 28.38 -32.83 1.13
C GLY A 514 28.77 -32.29 -0.24
N GLU A 515 29.80 -32.85 -0.84
CA GLU A 515 30.27 -32.42 -2.16
C GLU A 515 29.21 -32.71 -3.24
N PRO A 516 28.93 -31.74 -4.13
CA PRO A 516 27.95 -31.94 -5.20
C PRO A 516 28.49 -32.87 -6.28
N GLN A 517 27.58 -33.62 -6.92
CA GLN A 517 27.89 -34.46 -8.08
C GLN A 517 28.32 -33.64 -9.29
N ALA A 518 27.64 -32.49 -9.50
CA ALA A 518 28.02 -31.55 -10.55
C ALA A 518 27.73 -30.10 -10.10
N THR A 519 28.51 -29.16 -10.67
CA THR A 519 28.36 -27.75 -10.43
C THR A 519 28.31 -26.98 -11.75
N TYR A 520 27.24 -26.24 -11.96
CA TYR A 520 27.04 -25.40 -13.14
C TYR A 520 27.11 -23.93 -12.76
N ARG A 521 27.60 -23.11 -13.67
CA ARG A 521 27.58 -21.65 -13.57
C ARG A 521 26.73 -21.09 -14.67
N TYR A 522 25.69 -20.39 -14.32
CA TYR A 522 24.78 -19.73 -15.25
C TYR A 522 24.47 -18.30 -14.77
N ALA A 523 24.83 -17.30 -15.58
CA ALA A 523 24.70 -15.89 -15.22
C ALA A 523 25.27 -15.60 -13.82
N ALA A 524 24.44 -15.07 -12.91
CA ALA A 524 24.80 -14.80 -11.52
C ALA A 524 24.67 -16.03 -10.60
N TYR A 525 24.23 -17.17 -11.13
CA TYR A 525 23.91 -18.36 -10.32
C TYR A 525 25.00 -19.41 -10.35
N THR A 526 25.10 -20.14 -9.25
CA THR A 526 25.81 -21.39 -9.13
C THR A 526 24.80 -22.48 -8.80
N ILE A 527 24.62 -23.46 -9.67
CA ILE A 527 23.67 -24.55 -9.52
C ILE A 527 24.47 -25.80 -9.20
N MET A 528 24.20 -26.42 -8.07
CA MET A 528 24.89 -27.62 -7.59
C MET A 528 23.89 -28.77 -7.50
N THR A 529 24.24 -29.96 -7.97
CA THR A 529 23.36 -31.14 -8.00
C THR A 529 23.89 -32.27 -7.12
N TRP A 530 22.95 -33.03 -6.55
CA TRP A 530 23.21 -34.23 -5.74
C TRP A 530 22.35 -35.40 -6.24
N PRO A 531 22.79 -36.67 -6.03
CA PRO A 531 22.00 -37.82 -6.41
C PRO A 531 20.80 -38.09 -5.49
N ASP A 532 20.88 -37.61 -4.24
CA ASP A 532 19.89 -37.87 -3.20
C ASP A 532 18.90 -36.73 -3.04
N ASN A 533 17.72 -37.02 -2.49
CA ASN A 533 16.73 -36.02 -2.17
C ASN A 533 17.18 -35.19 -0.95
N LEU A 534 17.55 -33.93 -1.18
CA LEU A 534 18.07 -33.01 -0.17
C LEU A 534 17.07 -32.72 0.95
N LEU A 535 15.73 -32.90 0.72
CA LEU A 535 14.71 -32.72 1.76
C LEU A 535 14.85 -33.76 2.88
N THR A 536 15.49 -34.92 2.64
CA THR A 536 15.72 -35.92 3.67
C THR A 536 16.81 -35.49 4.67
N HIS A 537 17.65 -34.54 4.30
CA HIS A 537 18.76 -34.02 5.10
C HIS A 537 18.38 -32.78 5.90
N LEU A 538 17.16 -32.27 5.74
CA LEU A 538 16.68 -31.12 6.52
C LEU A 538 16.54 -31.50 8.00
N ARG A 539 17.10 -30.68 8.88
CA ARG A 539 17.02 -30.89 10.31
C ARG A 539 15.61 -30.56 10.82
N ARG A 540 15.02 -31.43 11.59
CA ARG A 540 13.76 -31.13 12.26
C ARG A 540 14.00 -30.06 13.35
N PRO A 541 13.15 -29.02 13.43
CA PRO A 541 13.26 -28.07 14.54
C PRO A 541 13.16 -28.81 15.88
N SER A 542 14.08 -28.51 16.79
CA SER A 542 13.97 -29.04 18.15
C SER A 542 12.68 -28.51 18.80
N PRO A 543 11.91 -29.32 19.53
CA PRO A 543 10.66 -28.88 20.16
C PRO A 543 10.82 -27.79 21.23
N VAL A 544 12.04 -27.37 21.53
CA VAL A 544 12.39 -26.44 22.64
C VAL A 544 12.39 -24.95 22.22
N THR A 545 12.17 -24.60 20.96
CA THR A 545 12.25 -23.21 20.47
C THR A 545 10.95 -22.71 19.83
N ARG A 546 9.82 -22.95 20.50
CA ARG A 546 8.54 -22.26 20.19
C ARG A 546 8.25 -21.14 21.15
#